data_2b854fac55cb3725b6657b7f07463c44
#
_entry.id   2b854fac55cb3725b6657b7f07463c44
#
_cell.length_a   1.000
_cell.length_b   1.000
_cell.length_c   1.000
_cell.angle_alpha   90.00
_cell.angle_beta   90.00
_cell.angle_gamma   90.00
#
_symmetry.space_group_name_H-M   'P 1'
#
loop_
_entity.id
_entity.type
_entity.pdbx_description
1 polymer ?
#
loop_
_entity_poly.entity_id
_entity_poly.type
_entity_poly.pdbx_seq_one_letter_code
_entity_poly.pdbx_strand_id
1 'polypeptide(L)'
;MTSNFPWKTIKEYKEILFQQYKGIAKISINRPHKHNAFTPLTVQEMSEAMELARQDTSVGVIILTGEGGKAFCSGGDQSVRGEGGYVGEDYVPRLN
;
A
#
# COMPACT_ATOMS: atom_id res chain seq x y z
N MET A 1 17.10 1.16 7.58
CA MET A 1 16.21 0.48 8.40
C MET A 1 15.28 1.38 9.12
N THR A 2 14.06 1.27 8.70
CA THR A 2 13.00 2.09 9.28
C THR A 2 12.56 1.58 10.64
N SER A 3 13.01 0.37 11.03
CA SER A 3 12.59 -0.21 12.30
C SER A 3 13.03 0.60 13.51
N ASN A 4 14.05 1.45 13.35
CA ASN A 4 14.52 2.27 14.46
C ASN A 4 13.80 3.61 14.55
N PHE A 5 12.97 3.93 13.56
CA PHE A 5 12.20 5.16 13.60
C PHE A 5 10.94 4.96 14.41
N PRO A 6 10.52 5.97 15.18
CA PRO A 6 9.28 5.85 15.96
C PRO A 6 8.07 6.11 15.06
N TRP A 7 7.87 5.24 14.09
CA TRP A 7 6.73 5.34 13.20
C TRP A 7 5.44 5.18 13.97
N LYS A 8 4.50 6.06 13.71
CA LYS A 8 3.20 6.03 14.37
C LYS A 8 2.16 5.56 13.37
N THR A 9 1.43 4.51 13.73
CA THR A 9 0.35 4.00 12.88
C THR A 9 -0.78 5.00 12.85
N ILE A 10 -1.18 5.42 11.66
CA ILE A 10 -2.25 6.37 11.47
C ILE A 10 -3.60 5.68 11.42
N LYS A 11 -3.66 4.55 10.71
CA LYS A 11 -4.88 3.79 10.60
C LYS A 11 -4.52 2.32 10.37
N GLU A 12 -5.31 1.42 10.94
CA GLU A 12 -5.10 0.00 10.79
C GLU A 12 -5.72 -0.47 9.48
N TYR A 13 -4.95 -1.24 8.71
CA TYR A 13 -5.41 -1.84 7.47
C TYR A 13 -5.04 -3.31 7.48
N LYS A 14 -5.63 -4.07 6.55
CA LYS A 14 -5.38 -5.51 6.49
C LYS A 14 -4.13 -5.85 5.69
N GLU A 15 -3.89 -5.13 4.60
CA GLU A 15 -2.83 -5.49 3.65
C GLU A 15 -1.79 -4.42 3.48
N ILE A 16 -1.90 -3.32 4.18
CA ILE A 16 -0.89 -2.27 4.16
C ILE A 16 -0.63 -1.76 5.57
N LEU A 17 0.48 -1.07 5.72
CA LEU A 17 0.76 -0.27 6.91
C LEU A 17 0.76 1.18 6.50
N PHE A 18 0.09 2.01 7.29
CA PHE A 18 0.04 3.45 7.05
C PHE A 18 0.56 4.16 8.29
N GLN A 19 1.76 4.71 8.17
CA GLN A 19 2.48 5.26 9.32
C GLN A 19 2.98 6.65 9.00
N GLN A 20 3.32 7.40 10.05
CA GLN A 20 3.78 8.77 9.90
C GLN A 20 4.89 9.06 10.89
N TYR A 21 5.84 9.90 10.48
CA TYR A 21 6.89 10.41 11.35
C TYR A 21 7.37 11.74 10.81
N LYS A 22 7.18 12.80 11.59
CA LYS A 22 7.70 14.15 11.32
C LYS A 22 7.45 14.60 9.87
N GLY A 23 6.21 14.58 9.46
CA GLY A 23 5.84 15.06 8.15
C GLY A 23 6.06 14.08 7.01
N ILE A 24 6.49 12.87 7.32
CA ILE A 24 6.67 11.81 6.33
C ILE A 24 5.59 10.77 6.54
N ALA A 25 4.80 10.51 5.51
CA ALA A 25 3.82 9.43 5.53
C ALA A 25 4.43 8.24 4.81
N LYS A 26 4.36 7.06 5.43
CA LYS A 26 4.87 5.84 4.83
C LYS A 26 3.72 4.87 4.64
N ILE A 27 3.54 4.42 3.41
CA ILE A 27 2.54 3.43 3.06
C ILE A 27 3.27 2.21 2.56
N SER A 28 3.15 1.10 3.28
CA SER A 28 3.89 -0.11 2.98
C SER A 28 2.92 -1.23 2.62
N ILE A 29 3.18 -1.93 1.52
CA ILE A 29 2.46 -3.16 1.24
C ILE A 29 2.95 -4.20 2.25
N ASN A 30 2.00 -4.82 2.97
CA ASN A 30 2.34 -5.75 4.04
C ASN A 30 1.84 -7.14 3.70
N ARG A 31 2.39 -7.70 2.63
CA ARG A 31 2.12 -9.07 2.22
C ARG A 31 3.44 -9.78 1.90
N PRO A 32 4.40 -9.78 2.85
CA PRO A 32 5.71 -10.34 2.57
C PRO A 32 5.67 -11.84 2.24
N HIS A 33 4.65 -12.56 2.74
CA HIS A 33 4.47 -13.99 2.45
C HIS A 33 4.14 -14.24 0.98
N LYS A 34 3.75 -13.20 0.25
CA LYS A 34 3.46 -13.26 -1.18
C LYS A 34 4.36 -12.30 -1.95
N HIS A 35 5.54 -11.96 -1.39
CA HIS A 35 6.46 -11.00 -1.97
C HIS A 35 5.76 -9.68 -2.31
N ASN A 36 4.79 -9.31 -1.47
CA ASN A 36 4.01 -8.08 -1.60
C ASN A 36 3.25 -7.98 -2.92
N ALA A 37 2.83 -9.11 -3.45
CA ALA A 37 1.88 -9.11 -4.55
C ALA A 37 0.59 -8.46 -4.06
N PHE A 38 0.00 -7.60 -4.90
CA PHE A 38 -1.19 -6.85 -4.49
C PHE A 38 -2.46 -7.58 -4.89
N THR A 39 -3.50 -7.33 -4.11
CA THR A 39 -4.86 -7.76 -4.41
C THR A 39 -5.70 -6.51 -4.65
N PRO A 40 -6.96 -6.65 -5.10
CA PRO A 40 -7.84 -5.48 -5.17
C PRO A 40 -7.98 -4.77 -3.82
N LEU A 41 -7.99 -5.52 -2.73
CA LEU A 41 -8.05 -4.88 -1.40
C LEU A 41 -6.80 -4.07 -1.11
N THR A 42 -5.61 -4.58 -1.47
CA THR A 42 -4.37 -3.83 -1.29
C THR A 42 -4.47 -2.47 -1.99
N VAL A 43 -4.93 -2.48 -3.23
CA VAL A 43 -5.05 -1.25 -4.01
C VAL A 43 -6.05 -0.29 -3.36
N GLN A 44 -7.17 -0.82 -2.92
CA GLN A 44 -8.19 0.00 -2.28
C GLN A 44 -7.65 0.65 -1.01
N GLU A 45 -6.93 -0.13 -0.20
CA GLU A 45 -6.37 0.41 1.04
C GLU A 45 -5.29 1.44 0.77
N MET A 46 -4.43 1.19 -0.23
CA MET A 46 -3.41 2.16 -0.59
C MET A 46 -4.02 3.45 -1.10
N SER A 47 -5.09 3.35 -1.89
CA SER A 47 -5.76 4.54 -2.40
C SER A 47 -6.33 5.38 -1.28
N GLU A 48 -6.94 4.73 -0.29
CA GLU A 48 -7.47 5.46 0.85
C GLU A 48 -6.35 6.11 1.65
N ALA A 49 -5.27 5.38 1.90
CA ALA A 49 -4.16 5.92 2.68
C ALA A 49 -3.51 7.10 1.96
N MET A 50 -3.35 7.00 0.64
CA MET A 50 -2.80 8.09 -0.17
C MET A 50 -3.67 9.34 -0.04
N GLU A 51 -4.99 9.16 -0.10
CA GLU A 51 -5.88 10.29 -0.01
C GLU A 51 -5.81 10.94 1.37
N LEU A 52 -5.77 10.13 2.42
CA LEU A 52 -5.64 10.67 3.77
C LEU A 52 -4.32 11.43 3.94
N ALA A 53 -3.24 10.89 3.41
CA ALA A 53 -1.94 11.56 3.49
C ALA A 53 -1.96 12.86 2.69
N ARG A 54 -2.59 12.85 1.53
CA ARG A 54 -2.66 14.04 0.69
C ARG A 54 -3.43 15.17 1.36
N GLN A 55 -4.45 14.82 2.13
CA GLN A 55 -5.27 15.82 2.82
C GLN A 55 -4.64 16.34 4.10
N ASP A 56 -3.61 15.66 4.59
CA ASP A 56 -2.96 16.05 5.84
C ASP A 56 -1.91 17.12 5.55
N THR A 57 -2.18 18.34 6.00
CA THR A 57 -1.29 19.47 5.71
C THR A 57 0.07 19.34 6.38
N SER A 58 0.20 18.47 7.36
CA SER A 58 1.49 18.26 8.03
C SER A 58 2.39 17.31 7.26
N VAL A 59 1.87 16.64 6.22
CA VAL A 59 2.64 15.68 5.44
C VAL A 59 3.28 16.38 4.26
N GLY A 60 4.61 16.30 4.18
CA GLY A 60 5.34 16.87 3.07
C GLY A 60 5.90 15.84 2.10
N VAL A 61 6.02 14.58 2.54
CA VAL A 61 6.60 13.52 1.71
C VAL A 61 5.80 12.25 1.95
N ILE A 62 5.54 11.50 0.88
CA ILE A 62 4.91 10.18 0.97
C ILE A 62 5.88 9.15 0.44
N ILE A 63 6.17 8.13 1.24
CA ILE A 63 7.02 7.02 0.87
C ILE A 63 6.16 5.80 0.63
N LEU A 64 6.33 5.17 -0.54
CA LEU A 64 5.69 3.90 -0.85
C LEU A 64 6.74 2.82 -0.80
N THR A 65 6.49 1.75 -0.04
CA THR A 65 7.47 0.69 0.13
C THR A 65 6.77 -0.64 0.39
N GLY A 66 7.53 -1.68 0.67
CA GLY A 66 7.00 -2.99 0.98
C GLY A 66 7.69 -3.56 2.20
N GLU A 67 6.94 -4.27 3.02
CA GLU A 67 7.48 -4.93 4.20
C GLU A 67 8.23 -6.20 3.83
N GLY A 68 9.09 -6.66 4.72
CA GLY A 68 9.79 -7.91 4.55
C GLY A 68 11.16 -7.81 3.92
N GLY A 69 11.53 -6.65 3.37
CA GLY A 69 12.88 -6.41 2.88
C GLY A 69 13.25 -7.12 1.59
N LYS A 70 12.30 -7.78 0.92
CA LYS A 70 12.60 -8.52 -0.30
C LYS A 70 12.05 -7.86 -1.55
N ALA A 71 10.87 -7.27 -1.47
CA ALA A 71 10.26 -6.65 -2.63
C ALA A 71 9.35 -5.55 -2.18
N PHE A 72 9.30 -4.48 -2.97
CA PHE A 72 8.26 -3.47 -2.80
C PHE A 72 6.93 -4.09 -3.21
N CYS A 73 6.87 -4.62 -4.42
CA CYS A 73 5.67 -5.21 -4.98
C CYS A 73 6.08 -6.13 -6.10
N SER A 74 5.59 -7.37 -6.11
CA SER A 74 5.93 -8.32 -7.14
C SER A 74 4.88 -8.41 -8.24
N GLY A 75 3.86 -7.54 -8.20
CA GLY A 75 2.81 -7.54 -9.21
C GLY A 75 1.49 -7.98 -8.63
N GLY A 76 0.53 -8.24 -9.50
CA GLY A 76 -0.78 -8.68 -9.05
C GLY A 76 -0.75 -10.12 -8.54
N ASP A 77 -1.53 -10.38 -7.51
CA ASP A 77 -1.64 -11.71 -6.93
C ASP A 77 -2.40 -12.60 -7.90
N GLN A 78 -1.74 -13.62 -8.43
CA GLN A 78 -2.32 -14.48 -9.45
C GLN A 78 -3.53 -15.27 -8.92
N SER A 79 -3.63 -15.42 -7.62
CA SER A 79 -4.72 -16.19 -7.04
C SER A 79 -6.07 -15.48 -7.15
N VAL A 80 -6.10 -14.20 -7.47
CA VAL A 80 -7.35 -13.44 -7.63
C VAL A 80 -7.62 -13.07 -9.08
N ARG A 81 -7.00 -13.76 -10.03
CA ARG A 81 -7.27 -13.53 -11.44
C ARG A 81 -8.62 -14.08 -11.84
N GLY A 82 -9.18 -13.53 -12.90
CA GLY A 82 -10.50 -13.93 -13.36
C GLY A 82 -11.55 -13.04 -12.73
N GLU A 83 -12.76 -13.15 -13.11
CA GLU A 83 -13.94 -12.48 -12.57
C GLU A 83 -13.68 -11.05 -12.10
N GLY A 84 -12.90 -10.30 -12.88
CA GLY A 84 -12.73 -8.89 -12.62
C GLY A 84 -11.82 -8.55 -11.46
N GLY A 85 -10.94 -9.46 -11.01
CA GLY A 85 -10.10 -9.20 -9.86
C GLY A 85 -9.28 -7.94 -9.97
N TYR A 86 -8.68 -7.67 -11.14
CA TYR A 86 -7.83 -6.50 -11.35
C TYR A 86 -8.35 -5.58 -12.42
N VAL A 87 -9.58 -5.79 -12.86
CA VAL A 87 -10.13 -5.09 -14.01
C VAL A 87 -11.38 -4.36 -13.56
N GLY A 88 -11.51 -3.09 -13.96
CA GLY A 88 -12.71 -2.35 -13.69
C GLY A 88 -13.85 -2.79 -14.59
N GLU A 89 -14.98 -2.13 -14.48
CA GLU A 89 -16.15 -2.48 -15.27
C GLU A 89 -15.91 -2.32 -16.76
N ASP A 90 -14.95 -1.52 -17.14
CA ASP A 90 -14.58 -1.29 -18.53
C ASP A 90 -13.49 -2.25 -18.98
N TYR A 91 -13.13 -3.18 -18.13
CA TYR A 91 -12.09 -4.19 -18.42
C TYR A 91 -10.73 -3.58 -18.67
N VAL A 92 -10.48 -2.43 -18.10
CA VAL A 92 -9.16 -1.80 -18.15
C VAL A 92 -8.48 -1.99 -16.80
N PRO A 93 -7.24 -2.49 -16.78
CA PRO A 93 -6.54 -2.66 -15.50
C PRO A 93 -6.43 -1.33 -14.77
N ARG A 94 -6.76 -1.36 -13.50
CA ARG A 94 -6.80 -0.12 -12.70
C ARG A 94 -5.45 0.31 -12.18
N LEU A 95 -4.43 -0.50 -12.41
CA LEU A 95 -3.09 -0.23 -11.90
C LEU A 95 -2.14 0.27 -12.97
N ASN A 96 -2.64 0.60 -14.11
CA ASN A 96 -1.78 1.14 -15.18
C ASN A 96 -1.27 2.53 -14.84
#